data_f88a33074ab8db7944d77ffe306a27d3
#
_entry.id   f88a33074ab8db7944d77ffe306a27d3
#
_cell.length_a   1.000
_cell.length_b   1.000
_cell.length_c   1.000
_cell.angle_alpha   90.00
_cell.angle_beta   90.00
_cell.angle_gamma   90.00
#
_symmetry.space_group_name_H-M   'P 1'
#
loop_
_entity.id
_entity.type
_entity.pdbx_description
1 polymer ?
#
loop_
_entity_poly.entity_id
_entity_poly.type
_entity_poly.pdbx_seq_one_letter_code
_entity_poly.pdbx_strand_id
1 'polypeptide(L)'
;MKKFFLFKENKIIFIMILATFNHIMFPLNFKYNTGENLVTKKREADEKERHLKSVLDAIRGHNNKYVQFFLATERNIANRKRVTDEIVNRPVGVYGVNIDESLLFEGGGKLIDVNAKSQDGYTPIIVAIEAKNQEILKLLIENGANLYETHPIFNRTTLGTAAYYENEEAVEILLKKDSRLVNIGSTIDGWTPLEDATLKANAKIVKMLLQYGANPTITDKHGGTPMDMATKFGKGEIVKILRDHIKANRSKYY
;
A
#
# COMPACT_ATOMS: atom_id res chain seq x y z
N MET A 1 59.75 26.48 -14.19
CA MET A 1 58.47 26.73 -14.86
C MET A 1 58.25 25.68 -15.95
N LYS A 2 57.49 24.66 -15.66
CA LYS A 2 57.01 23.70 -16.68
C LYS A 2 55.50 23.71 -16.63
N LYS A 3 54.86 24.15 -17.74
CA LYS A 3 53.45 24.17 -17.95
C LYS A 3 52.94 22.73 -18.07
N PHE A 4 52.03 22.30 -17.22
CA PHE A 4 51.28 21.05 -17.39
C PHE A 4 50.05 21.34 -18.24
N PHE A 5 50.01 20.74 -19.42
CA PHE A 5 48.81 20.64 -20.25
C PHE A 5 47.89 19.59 -19.66
N LEU A 6 46.70 19.98 -19.27
CA LEU A 6 45.64 19.07 -18.84
C LEU A 6 44.92 18.50 -20.08
N PHE A 7 45.15 17.23 -20.38
CA PHE A 7 44.29 16.48 -21.29
C PHE A 7 43.03 15.98 -20.57
N LYS A 8 41.88 16.16 -21.21
CA LYS A 8 40.51 16.03 -20.69
C LYS A 8 39.99 14.59 -20.70
N GLU A 9 40.85 13.57 -20.68
CA GLU A 9 40.44 12.16 -20.74
C GLU A 9 41.28 11.27 -19.83
N ASN A 10 41.09 11.35 -18.49
CA ASN A 10 41.45 10.22 -17.64
C ASN A 10 41.02 10.46 -16.17
N LYS A 11 39.71 10.38 -15.91
CA LYS A 11 39.17 10.32 -14.53
C LYS A 11 39.72 9.14 -13.71
N ILE A 12 40.15 8.08 -14.37
CA ILE A 12 40.65 6.85 -13.72
C ILE A 12 42.04 7.04 -13.10
N ILE A 13 42.95 7.81 -13.75
CA ILE A 13 44.30 8.04 -13.23
C ILE A 13 44.28 8.96 -12.01
N PHE A 14 43.32 9.90 -11.92
CA PHE A 14 43.18 10.78 -10.75
C PHE A 14 42.70 10.02 -9.50
N ILE A 15 41.88 9.00 -9.67
CA ILE A 15 41.39 8.15 -8.57
C ILE A 15 42.53 7.24 -8.05
N MET A 16 43.39 6.73 -8.90
CA MET A 16 44.53 5.88 -8.48
C MET A 16 45.59 6.68 -7.73
N ILE A 17 45.86 7.93 -8.09
CA ILE A 17 46.84 8.78 -7.40
C ILE A 17 46.32 9.21 -6.00
N LEU A 18 45.01 9.41 -5.81
CA LEU A 18 44.44 9.68 -4.51
C LEU A 18 44.43 8.42 -3.62
N ALA A 19 44.27 7.23 -4.18
CA ALA A 19 44.30 5.98 -3.42
C ALA A 19 45.72 5.64 -2.89
N THR A 20 46.78 5.97 -3.62
CA THR A 20 48.18 5.74 -3.17
C THR A 20 48.63 6.79 -2.15
N PHE A 21 48.09 8.02 -2.15
CA PHE A 21 48.46 9.05 -1.19
C PHE A 21 47.80 8.85 0.18
N ASN A 22 46.67 8.18 0.25
CA ASN A 22 45.97 7.91 1.50
C ASN A 22 46.51 6.71 2.31
N HIS A 23 47.49 5.96 1.76
CA HIS A 23 48.08 4.82 2.50
C HIS A 23 49.29 5.20 3.36
N ILE A 24 49.77 6.43 3.32
CA ILE A 24 51.02 6.83 4.02
C ILE A 24 50.78 7.79 5.21
N MET A 25 49.63 8.44 5.31
CA MET A 25 49.39 9.38 6.42
C MET A 25 47.93 9.36 6.87
N PHE A 26 47.69 8.91 8.09
CA PHE A 26 46.49 8.99 8.93
C PHE A 26 45.37 7.96 8.73
N PRO A 27 45.03 7.22 9.83
CA PRO A 27 43.77 6.48 9.92
C PRO A 27 42.67 7.41 10.45
N LEU A 28 42.16 8.30 9.60
CA LEU A 28 40.90 8.97 9.89
C LEU A 28 39.83 8.33 9.03
N ASN A 29 38.91 7.61 9.69
CA ASN A 29 37.69 7.04 9.14
C ASN A 29 36.76 8.14 8.60
N PHE A 30 37.15 8.85 7.54
CA PHE A 30 36.24 9.66 6.74
C PHE A 30 35.54 8.72 5.77
N LYS A 31 34.35 8.24 6.13
CA LYS A 31 33.37 7.76 5.15
C LYS A 31 33.04 8.94 4.23
N TYR A 32 33.74 9.05 3.11
CA TYR A 32 33.28 9.90 2.02
C TYR A 32 31.92 9.36 1.57
N ASN A 33 30.87 10.03 1.95
CA ASN A 33 29.53 9.87 1.41
C ASN A 33 29.55 10.52 0.02
N THR A 34 30.14 9.83 -0.96
CA THR A 34 30.31 10.34 -2.32
C THR A 34 28.94 10.52 -2.97
N GLY A 35 28.79 11.59 -3.77
CA GLY A 35 27.53 11.88 -4.49
C GLY A 35 26.97 10.72 -5.32
N GLU A 36 27.80 9.72 -5.66
CA GLU A 36 27.37 8.44 -6.26
C GLU A 36 26.33 7.72 -5.40
N ASN A 37 26.45 7.75 -4.08
CA ASN A 37 25.52 7.06 -3.18
C ASN A 37 24.11 7.72 -3.15
N LEU A 38 24.02 9.05 -3.36
CA LEU A 38 22.77 9.78 -3.44
C LEU A 38 22.05 9.56 -4.77
N VAL A 39 22.80 9.55 -5.88
CA VAL A 39 22.27 9.31 -7.22
C VAL A 39 21.76 7.87 -7.34
N THR A 40 22.52 6.91 -6.83
CA THR A 40 22.12 5.48 -6.84
C THR A 40 20.87 5.26 -6.01
N LYS A 41 20.82 5.80 -4.78
CA LYS A 41 19.62 5.70 -3.92
C LYS A 41 18.39 6.34 -4.53
N LYS A 42 18.55 7.50 -5.19
CA LYS A 42 17.44 8.14 -5.90
C LYS A 42 16.93 7.28 -7.06
N ARG A 43 17.86 6.71 -7.85
CA ARG A 43 17.51 5.82 -8.98
C ARG A 43 16.77 4.56 -8.52
N GLU A 44 17.23 3.94 -7.43
CA GLU A 44 16.57 2.78 -6.81
C GLU A 44 15.16 3.14 -6.28
N ALA A 45 15.00 4.31 -5.67
CA ALA A 45 13.70 4.79 -5.20
C ALA A 45 12.73 5.04 -6.36
N ASP A 46 13.20 5.69 -7.43
CA ASP A 46 12.40 5.96 -8.63
C ASP A 46 11.99 4.65 -9.36
N GLU A 47 12.86 3.64 -9.35
CA GLU A 47 12.57 2.32 -9.92
C GLU A 47 11.53 1.56 -9.08
N LYS A 48 11.69 1.58 -7.76
CA LYS A 48 10.74 0.97 -6.84
C LYS A 48 9.35 1.60 -6.96
N GLU A 49 9.28 2.94 -7.08
CA GLU A 49 8.01 3.66 -7.26
C GLU A 49 7.35 3.30 -8.60
N ARG A 50 8.11 3.26 -9.70
CA ARG A 50 7.57 2.84 -11.01
C ARG A 50 7.03 1.43 -10.98
N HIS A 51 7.71 0.52 -10.29
CA HIS A 51 7.26 -0.86 -10.16
C HIS A 51 5.99 -0.96 -9.30
N LEU A 52 5.95 -0.27 -8.16
CA LEU A 52 4.73 -0.21 -7.35
C LEU A 52 3.55 0.32 -8.15
N LYS A 53 3.75 1.40 -8.91
CA LYS A 53 2.71 1.95 -9.80
C LYS A 53 2.20 0.92 -10.80
N SER A 54 3.10 0.14 -11.42
CA SER A 54 2.71 -0.94 -12.33
C SER A 54 1.86 -2.01 -11.65
N VAL A 55 2.16 -2.36 -10.40
CA VAL A 55 1.35 -3.30 -9.61
C VAL A 55 -0.02 -2.71 -9.27
N LEU A 56 -0.08 -1.42 -8.88
CA LEU A 56 -1.36 -0.75 -8.59
C LEU A 56 -2.24 -0.66 -9.85
N ASP A 57 -1.66 -0.37 -11.01
CA ASP A 57 -2.38 -0.33 -12.30
C ASP A 57 -2.85 -1.74 -12.70
N ALA A 58 -2.07 -2.78 -12.42
CA ALA A 58 -2.49 -4.17 -12.63
C ALA A 58 -3.66 -4.56 -11.70
N ILE A 59 -3.71 -4.06 -10.46
CA ILE A 59 -4.86 -4.24 -9.57
C ILE A 59 -6.11 -3.58 -10.15
N ARG A 60 -6.00 -2.34 -10.63
CA ARG A 60 -7.10 -1.61 -11.28
C ARG A 60 -7.60 -2.31 -12.55
N GLY A 61 -6.67 -2.84 -13.32
CA GLY A 61 -6.97 -3.56 -14.57
C GLY A 61 -7.33 -5.03 -14.38
N HIS A 62 -7.48 -5.53 -13.15
CA HIS A 62 -7.77 -6.93 -12.83
C HIS A 62 -6.78 -7.94 -13.44
N ASN A 63 -5.52 -7.53 -13.65
CA ASN A 63 -4.44 -8.44 -14.04
C ASN A 63 -3.90 -9.16 -12.78
N ASN A 64 -4.73 -10.05 -12.22
CA ASN A 64 -4.45 -10.71 -10.95
C ASN A 64 -3.20 -11.59 -11.00
N LYS A 65 -2.90 -12.21 -12.16
CA LYS A 65 -1.68 -13.01 -12.34
C LYS A 65 -0.41 -12.18 -12.15
N TYR A 66 -0.38 -10.98 -12.74
CA TYR A 66 0.73 -10.05 -12.57
C TYR A 66 0.88 -9.64 -11.10
N VAL A 67 -0.23 -9.26 -10.46
CA VAL A 67 -0.24 -8.85 -9.04
C VAL A 67 0.22 -9.98 -8.14
N GLN A 68 -0.29 -11.21 -8.31
CA GLN A 68 0.09 -12.39 -7.53
C GLN A 68 1.59 -12.70 -7.66
N PHE A 69 2.18 -12.43 -8.80
CA PHE A 69 3.60 -12.67 -9.06
C PHE A 69 4.51 -11.69 -8.34
N PHE A 70 4.13 -10.40 -8.30
CA PHE A 70 4.98 -9.34 -7.77
C PHE A 70 4.70 -8.94 -6.31
N LEU A 71 3.59 -9.35 -5.72
CA LEU A 71 3.36 -9.11 -4.29
C LEU A 71 4.32 -9.96 -3.43
N ALA A 72 4.81 -9.35 -2.36
CA ALA A 72 5.63 -10.00 -1.35
C ALA A 72 4.75 -10.91 -0.46
N THR A 73 4.28 -12.01 -1.02
CA THR A 73 3.58 -13.07 -0.30
C THR A 73 4.58 -14.08 0.26
N GLU A 74 4.21 -14.81 1.31
CA GLU A 74 5.06 -15.87 1.87
C GLU A 74 5.51 -16.88 0.79
N ARG A 75 4.59 -17.24 -0.12
CA ARG A 75 4.89 -18.13 -1.24
C ARG A 75 5.96 -17.56 -2.17
N ASN A 76 5.84 -16.27 -2.54
CA ASN A 76 6.79 -15.63 -3.45
C ASN A 76 8.16 -15.46 -2.81
N ILE A 77 8.18 -15.09 -1.52
CA ILE A 77 9.43 -14.98 -0.74
C ILE A 77 10.13 -16.33 -0.64
N ALA A 78 9.39 -17.40 -0.30
CA ALA A 78 9.93 -18.75 -0.22
C ALA A 78 10.46 -19.25 -1.56
N ASN A 79 9.73 -19.02 -2.67
CA ASN A 79 10.18 -19.41 -4.01
C ASN A 79 11.48 -18.70 -4.39
N ARG A 80 11.60 -17.39 -4.13
CA ARG A 80 12.84 -16.64 -4.40
C ARG A 80 14.01 -17.19 -3.59
N LYS A 81 13.81 -17.41 -2.28
CA LYS A 81 14.84 -17.99 -1.42
C LYS A 81 15.32 -19.35 -1.95
N ARG A 82 14.39 -20.25 -2.29
CA ARG A 82 14.75 -21.58 -2.85
C ARG A 82 15.61 -21.45 -4.11
N VAL A 83 15.22 -20.60 -5.05
CA VAL A 83 15.98 -20.40 -6.30
C VAL A 83 17.36 -19.81 -6.01
N THR A 84 17.47 -18.85 -5.09
CA THR A 84 18.78 -18.29 -4.68
C THR A 84 19.66 -19.35 -4.05
N ASP A 85 19.11 -20.17 -3.13
CA ASP A 85 19.84 -21.26 -2.47
C ASP A 85 20.31 -22.32 -3.49
N GLU A 86 19.49 -22.66 -4.48
CA GLU A 86 19.83 -23.60 -5.56
C GLU A 86 20.98 -23.06 -6.45
N ILE A 87 21.06 -21.75 -6.65
CA ILE A 87 22.10 -21.10 -7.44
C ILE A 87 23.40 -20.98 -6.66
N VAL A 88 23.33 -20.52 -5.40
CA VAL A 88 24.51 -20.33 -4.52
C VAL A 88 25.20 -21.66 -4.22
N ASN A 89 24.45 -22.76 -4.08
CA ASN A 89 24.98 -24.08 -3.75
C ASN A 89 25.44 -24.89 -4.98
N ARG A 90 25.42 -24.33 -6.21
CA ARG A 90 26.01 -25.01 -7.36
C ARG A 90 27.54 -25.02 -7.24
N PRO A 91 28.21 -26.14 -7.56
CA PRO A 91 29.68 -26.19 -7.52
C PRO A 91 30.28 -25.09 -8.42
N VAL A 92 31.13 -24.25 -7.85
CA VAL A 92 31.86 -23.20 -8.56
C VAL A 92 32.76 -23.86 -9.58
N GLY A 93 32.34 -23.93 -10.83
CA GLY A 93 33.12 -24.54 -11.91
C GLY A 93 32.76 -24.06 -13.31
N VAL A 94 31.69 -23.34 -13.49
CA VAL A 94 31.23 -22.91 -14.81
C VAL A 94 30.77 -21.47 -14.75
N TYR A 95 31.67 -20.56 -15.14
CA TYR A 95 31.47 -19.13 -15.41
C TYR A 95 31.03 -18.28 -14.20
N GLY A 96 31.91 -17.32 -13.83
CA GLY A 96 31.62 -16.19 -12.96
C GLY A 96 30.55 -15.29 -13.56
N VAL A 97 29.31 -15.76 -13.57
CA VAL A 97 28.16 -14.95 -13.92
C VAL A 97 27.71 -14.31 -12.63
N ASN A 98 27.91 -13.00 -12.55
CA ASN A 98 27.18 -12.15 -11.62
C ASN A 98 25.72 -12.30 -12.05
N ILE A 99 24.98 -13.23 -11.41
CA ILE A 99 23.59 -13.46 -11.74
C ILE A 99 22.86 -12.23 -11.24
N ASP A 100 22.53 -11.35 -12.18
CA ASP A 100 21.57 -10.28 -11.93
C ASP A 100 20.29 -10.94 -11.39
N GLU A 101 19.93 -10.61 -10.13
CA GLU A 101 18.70 -11.12 -9.51
C GLU A 101 17.47 -10.86 -10.39
N SER A 102 17.58 -9.93 -11.35
CA SER A 102 16.57 -9.66 -12.36
C SER A 102 16.31 -10.83 -13.33
N LEU A 103 17.29 -11.72 -13.51
CA LEU A 103 17.18 -12.90 -14.39
C LEU A 103 16.54 -14.12 -13.70
N LEU A 104 16.39 -14.11 -12.38
CA LEU A 104 15.81 -15.21 -11.63
C LEU A 104 14.28 -15.38 -11.83
N PHE A 105 13.66 -14.40 -12.46
CA PHE A 105 12.24 -14.42 -12.79
C PHE A 105 12.04 -13.86 -14.20
N GLU A 106 11.28 -14.54 -15.03
CA GLU A 106 10.79 -13.99 -16.28
C GLU A 106 9.99 -12.72 -15.96
N GLY A 107 10.63 -11.53 -16.14
CA GLY A 107 10.05 -10.23 -15.82
C GLY A 107 10.74 -9.41 -14.73
N GLY A 108 11.84 -9.89 -14.12
CA GLY A 108 12.89 -9.11 -13.44
C GLY A 108 12.51 -8.08 -12.37
N GLY A 109 11.34 -8.10 -11.77
CA GLY A 109 10.92 -7.09 -10.78
C GLY A 109 11.15 -7.51 -9.32
N LYS A 110 11.51 -6.56 -8.45
CA LYS A 110 11.53 -6.77 -6.99
C LYS A 110 10.10 -7.02 -6.48
N LEU A 111 9.96 -7.87 -5.45
CA LEU A 111 8.66 -8.04 -4.79
C LEU A 111 8.21 -6.72 -4.15
N ILE A 112 6.93 -6.42 -4.28
CA ILE A 112 6.30 -5.25 -3.68
C ILE A 112 5.67 -5.65 -2.35
N ASP A 113 6.03 -4.95 -1.29
CA ASP A 113 5.40 -5.11 0.02
C ASP A 113 3.89 -4.89 -0.10
N VAL A 114 3.11 -5.78 0.55
CA VAL A 114 1.63 -5.68 0.59
C VAL A 114 1.13 -4.36 1.19
N ASN A 115 1.98 -3.69 1.99
CA ASN A 115 1.72 -2.39 2.62
C ASN A 115 2.49 -1.23 1.97
N ALA A 116 3.12 -1.47 0.80
CA ALA A 116 3.84 -0.41 0.11
C ALA A 116 2.90 0.78 -0.20
N LYS A 117 3.44 1.98 -0.03
CA LYS A 117 2.71 3.24 -0.27
C LYS A 117 3.38 3.99 -1.41
N SER A 118 2.60 4.33 -2.45
CA SER A 118 3.06 5.15 -3.57
C SER A 118 3.30 6.60 -3.14
N GLN A 119 3.98 7.39 -3.97
CA GLN A 119 4.19 8.82 -3.74
C GLN A 119 2.86 9.57 -3.56
N ASP A 120 1.80 9.15 -4.26
CA ASP A 120 0.44 9.70 -4.11
C ASP A 120 -0.30 9.15 -2.88
N GLY A 121 0.34 8.31 -2.07
CA GLY A 121 -0.20 7.75 -0.84
C GLY A 121 -1.10 6.52 -1.00
N TYR A 122 -1.27 5.98 -2.21
CA TYR A 122 -2.07 4.79 -2.44
C TYR A 122 -1.34 3.52 -1.96
N THR A 123 -2.11 2.63 -1.32
CA THR A 123 -1.67 1.28 -0.95
C THR A 123 -2.41 0.24 -1.78
N PRO A 124 -1.85 -0.97 -1.98
CA PRO A 124 -2.52 -2.04 -2.72
C PRO A 124 -3.95 -2.33 -2.24
N ILE A 125 -4.19 -2.30 -0.92
CA ILE A 125 -5.52 -2.60 -0.36
C ILE A 125 -6.56 -1.53 -0.74
N ILE A 126 -6.21 -0.24 -0.69
CA ILE A 126 -7.12 0.85 -1.09
C ILE A 126 -7.47 0.71 -2.58
N VAL A 127 -6.46 0.47 -3.43
CA VAL A 127 -6.69 0.30 -4.87
C VAL A 127 -7.53 -0.94 -5.17
N ALA A 128 -7.34 -2.06 -4.45
CA ALA A 128 -8.15 -3.27 -4.63
C ALA A 128 -9.62 -3.03 -4.25
N ILE A 129 -9.89 -2.23 -3.20
CA ILE A 129 -11.25 -1.86 -2.79
C ILE A 129 -11.92 -0.98 -3.85
N GLU A 130 -11.23 0.08 -4.32
CA GLU A 130 -11.75 0.98 -5.37
C GLU A 130 -12.05 0.24 -6.67
N ALA A 131 -11.12 -0.61 -7.11
CA ALA A 131 -11.25 -1.41 -8.33
C ALA A 131 -12.27 -2.55 -8.20
N LYS A 132 -12.82 -2.79 -7.01
CA LYS A 132 -13.68 -3.95 -6.70
C LYS A 132 -12.99 -5.28 -7.06
N ASN A 133 -11.66 -5.36 -6.86
CA ASN A 133 -10.87 -6.56 -7.12
C ASN A 133 -10.82 -7.45 -5.88
N GLN A 134 -11.85 -8.28 -5.71
CA GLN A 134 -12.06 -9.07 -4.49
C GLN A 134 -11.00 -10.18 -4.33
N GLU A 135 -10.52 -10.72 -5.43
CA GLU A 135 -9.48 -11.76 -5.40
C GLU A 135 -8.18 -11.20 -4.80
N ILE A 136 -7.75 -10.04 -5.30
CA ILE A 136 -6.56 -9.37 -4.77
C ILE A 136 -6.79 -8.83 -3.36
N LEU A 137 -7.97 -8.30 -3.05
CA LEU A 137 -8.31 -7.87 -1.70
C LEU A 137 -8.13 -9.02 -0.68
N LYS A 138 -8.65 -10.21 -0.97
CA LYS A 138 -8.48 -11.41 -0.13
C LYS A 138 -7.01 -11.78 0.01
N LEU A 139 -6.27 -11.83 -1.10
CA LEU A 139 -4.84 -12.13 -1.10
C LEU A 139 -4.04 -11.15 -0.24
N LEU A 140 -4.31 -9.86 -0.34
CA LEU A 140 -3.64 -8.82 0.45
C LEU A 140 -3.91 -9.01 1.95
N ILE A 141 -5.17 -9.26 2.32
CA ILE A 141 -5.58 -9.49 3.72
C ILE A 141 -4.93 -10.75 4.30
N GLU A 142 -4.85 -11.82 3.52
CA GLU A 142 -4.18 -13.08 3.91
C GLU A 142 -2.68 -12.88 4.14
N ASN A 143 -2.07 -11.96 3.41
CA ASN A 143 -0.65 -11.64 3.52
C ASN A 143 -0.34 -10.42 4.40
N GLY A 144 -1.25 -10.06 5.31
CA GLY A 144 -0.99 -9.07 6.35
C GLY A 144 -1.14 -7.62 5.91
N ALA A 145 -1.97 -7.34 4.91
CA ALA A 145 -2.31 -5.96 4.57
C ALA A 145 -2.91 -5.23 5.77
N ASN A 146 -2.46 -3.99 6.00
CA ASN A 146 -2.97 -3.14 7.06
C ASN A 146 -4.40 -2.69 6.75
N LEU A 147 -5.36 -3.13 7.55
CA LEU A 147 -6.78 -2.80 7.39
C LEU A 147 -7.13 -1.38 7.89
N TYR A 148 -6.19 -0.71 8.56
CA TYR A 148 -6.38 0.62 9.14
C TYR A 148 -5.81 1.73 8.25
N GLU A 149 -5.50 1.41 6.99
CA GLU A 149 -5.09 2.40 6.01
C GLU A 149 -6.23 3.38 5.68
N THR A 150 -5.84 4.57 5.24
CA THR A 150 -6.78 5.60 4.81
C THR A 150 -6.60 5.92 3.34
N HIS A 151 -7.71 6.27 2.70
CA HIS A 151 -7.69 6.74 1.32
C HIS A 151 -6.93 8.06 1.22
N PRO A 152 -5.92 8.19 0.34
CA PRO A 152 -5.01 9.34 0.32
C PRO A 152 -5.69 10.68 0.02
N ILE A 153 -6.77 10.68 -0.78
CA ILE A 153 -7.47 11.92 -1.17
C ILE A 153 -8.63 12.23 -0.22
N PHE A 154 -9.45 11.21 0.12
CA PHE A 154 -10.69 11.43 0.87
C PHE A 154 -10.55 11.11 2.36
N ASN A 155 -9.41 10.59 2.78
CA ASN A 155 -9.09 10.22 4.16
C ASN A 155 -10.09 9.23 4.82
N ARG A 156 -10.90 8.55 4.00
CA ARG A 156 -11.79 7.49 4.47
C ARG A 156 -10.99 6.29 4.94
N THR A 157 -11.47 5.62 5.98
CA THR A 157 -10.92 4.32 6.38
C THR A 157 -11.10 3.29 5.26
N THR A 158 -10.39 2.15 5.31
CA THR A 158 -10.59 1.07 4.34
C THR A 158 -12.04 0.64 4.24
N LEU A 159 -12.72 0.49 5.39
CA LEU A 159 -14.15 0.12 5.43
C LEU A 159 -15.05 1.26 4.92
N GLY A 160 -14.74 2.51 5.25
CA GLY A 160 -15.43 3.69 4.71
C GLY A 160 -15.25 3.80 3.19
N THR A 161 -14.04 3.54 2.69
CA THR A 161 -13.77 3.47 1.25
C THR A 161 -14.62 2.39 0.59
N ALA A 162 -14.68 1.17 1.15
CA ALA A 162 -15.52 0.10 0.62
C ALA A 162 -17.00 0.48 0.57
N ALA A 163 -17.50 1.14 1.63
CA ALA A 163 -18.89 1.62 1.71
C ALA A 163 -19.16 2.74 0.68
N TYR A 164 -18.25 3.70 0.54
CA TYR A 164 -18.37 4.80 -0.42
C TYR A 164 -18.36 4.33 -1.88
N TYR A 165 -17.49 3.37 -2.22
CA TYR A 165 -17.45 2.77 -3.57
C TYR A 165 -18.52 1.70 -3.80
N GLU A 166 -19.45 1.53 -2.84
CA GLU A 166 -20.54 0.56 -2.93
C GLU A 166 -20.02 -0.86 -3.23
N ASN A 167 -18.92 -1.21 -2.58
CA ASN A 167 -18.26 -2.52 -2.72
C ASN A 167 -18.76 -3.45 -1.59
N GLU A 168 -19.96 -4.01 -1.75
CA GLU A 168 -20.62 -4.83 -0.72
C GLU A 168 -19.76 -6.03 -0.29
N GLU A 169 -19.11 -6.70 -1.25
CA GLU A 169 -18.25 -7.85 -0.96
C GLU A 169 -17.02 -7.43 -0.14
N ALA A 170 -16.40 -6.29 -0.46
CA ALA A 170 -15.27 -5.78 0.31
C ALA A 170 -15.70 -5.41 1.74
N VAL A 171 -16.89 -4.78 1.92
CA VAL A 171 -17.45 -4.48 3.25
C VAL A 171 -17.59 -5.77 4.06
N GLU A 172 -18.15 -6.83 3.48
CA GLU A 172 -18.31 -8.11 4.15
C GLU A 172 -16.96 -8.78 4.50
N ILE A 173 -16.01 -8.78 3.56
CA ILE A 173 -14.67 -9.34 3.77
C ILE A 173 -13.95 -8.63 4.93
N LEU A 174 -13.97 -7.29 4.92
CA LEU A 174 -13.31 -6.47 5.93
C LEU A 174 -13.93 -6.67 7.32
N LEU A 175 -15.27 -6.66 7.42
CA LEU A 175 -15.99 -6.86 8.69
C LEU A 175 -15.81 -8.26 9.27
N LYS A 176 -15.75 -9.29 8.41
CA LYS A 176 -15.46 -10.67 8.84
C LYS A 176 -14.02 -10.81 9.34
N LYS A 177 -13.09 -10.08 8.75
CA LYS A 177 -11.69 -10.11 9.17
C LYS A 177 -11.47 -9.35 10.46
N ASP A 178 -12.05 -8.15 10.59
CA ASP A 178 -11.93 -7.34 11.80
C ASP A 178 -13.17 -6.45 11.99
N SER A 179 -14.09 -6.88 12.85
CA SER A 179 -15.34 -6.13 13.14
C SER A 179 -15.09 -4.79 13.83
N ARG A 180 -13.92 -4.57 14.44
CA ARG A 180 -13.57 -3.29 15.11
C ARG A 180 -13.52 -2.11 14.13
N LEU A 181 -13.35 -2.37 12.84
CA LEU A 181 -13.36 -1.34 11.79
C LEU A 181 -14.70 -0.59 11.69
N VAL A 182 -15.79 -1.19 12.15
CA VAL A 182 -17.17 -0.75 11.87
C VAL A 182 -17.49 0.67 12.33
N ASN A 183 -16.86 1.15 13.42
CA ASN A 183 -17.08 2.47 14.01
C ASN A 183 -15.86 3.41 13.91
N ILE A 184 -14.83 3.03 13.17
CA ILE A 184 -13.66 3.89 13.02
C ILE A 184 -14.00 4.98 12.00
N GLY A 185 -14.02 6.22 12.47
CA GLY A 185 -14.22 7.39 11.63
C GLY A 185 -12.95 7.85 10.93
N SER A 186 -13.11 8.62 9.86
CA SER A 186 -12.03 9.29 9.17
C SER A 186 -11.34 10.33 10.07
N THR A 187 -10.07 10.59 9.83
CA THR A 187 -9.31 11.54 10.66
C THR A 187 -9.59 13.00 10.31
N ILE A 188 -10.16 13.31 9.14
CA ILE A 188 -10.44 14.68 8.69
C ILE A 188 -11.82 15.13 9.16
N ASP A 189 -12.86 14.44 8.76
CA ASP A 189 -14.25 14.81 8.99
C ASP A 189 -14.95 13.97 10.09
N GLY A 190 -14.32 12.87 10.51
CA GLY A 190 -14.87 11.96 11.50
C GLY A 190 -15.89 10.98 10.94
N TRP A 191 -16.13 10.97 9.63
CA TRP A 191 -17.15 10.13 9.01
C TRP A 191 -16.85 8.65 9.24
N THR A 192 -17.85 7.99 9.78
CA THR A 192 -17.85 6.54 9.95
C THR A 192 -18.22 5.83 8.63
N PRO A 193 -17.92 4.53 8.48
CA PRO A 193 -18.37 3.75 7.33
C PRO A 193 -19.90 3.78 7.13
N LEU A 194 -20.67 3.94 8.23
CA LEU A 194 -22.12 4.08 8.18
C LEU A 194 -22.56 5.39 7.51
N GLU A 195 -21.83 6.49 7.73
CA GLU A 195 -22.08 7.76 7.06
C GLU A 195 -21.72 7.69 5.57
N ASP A 196 -20.60 7.05 5.22
CA ASP A 196 -20.23 6.81 3.82
C ASP A 196 -21.30 5.98 3.08
N ALA A 197 -21.81 4.91 3.69
CA ALA A 197 -22.89 4.10 3.14
C ALA A 197 -24.22 4.90 3.04
N THR A 198 -24.49 5.75 4.02
CA THR A 198 -25.69 6.63 4.06
C THR A 198 -25.64 7.66 2.93
N LEU A 199 -24.49 8.30 2.71
CA LEU A 199 -24.29 9.24 1.62
C LEU A 199 -24.58 8.60 0.26
N LYS A 200 -24.12 7.38 0.06
CA LYS A 200 -24.34 6.61 -1.19
C LYS A 200 -25.77 6.04 -1.29
N ALA A 201 -26.53 6.10 -0.21
CA ALA A 201 -27.88 5.50 -0.10
C ALA A 201 -27.90 3.97 -0.36
N ASN A 202 -26.80 3.27 -0.07
CA ASN A 202 -26.74 1.84 -0.23
C ASN A 202 -27.34 1.12 0.98
N ALA A 203 -28.64 0.81 0.88
CA ALA A 203 -29.41 0.17 1.95
C ALA A 203 -28.85 -1.18 2.40
N LYS A 204 -28.22 -1.94 1.48
CA LYS A 204 -27.64 -3.25 1.81
C LYS A 204 -26.40 -3.08 2.68
N ILE A 205 -25.50 -2.15 2.33
CA ILE A 205 -24.32 -1.85 3.14
C ILE A 205 -24.72 -1.27 4.48
N VAL A 206 -25.68 -0.32 4.52
CA VAL A 206 -26.21 0.24 5.78
C VAL A 206 -26.71 -0.87 6.71
N LYS A 207 -27.55 -1.79 6.22
CA LYS A 207 -28.04 -2.93 7.01
C LYS A 207 -26.89 -3.82 7.50
N MET A 208 -25.92 -4.12 6.63
CA MET A 208 -24.76 -4.94 6.95
C MET A 208 -23.93 -4.29 8.07
N LEU A 209 -23.59 -3.00 7.94
CA LEU A 209 -22.84 -2.28 8.97
C LEU A 209 -23.59 -2.29 10.32
N LEU A 210 -24.91 -2.05 10.34
CA LEU A 210 -25.72 -2.11 11.54
C LEU A 210 -25.73 -3.50 12.18
N GLN A 211 -25.78 -4.57 11.38
CA GLN A 211 -25.70 -5.96 11.85
C GLN A 211 -24.33 -6.26 12.50
N TYR A 212 -23.25 -5.67 12.00
CA TYR A 212 -21.93 -5.80 12.59
C TYR A 212 -21.63 -4.79 13.72
N GLY A 213 -22.66 -4.06 14.17
CA GLY A 213 -22.59 -3.20 15.36
C GLY A 213 -22.19 -1.75 15.08
N ALA A 214 -22.43 -1.25 13.86
CA ALA A 214 -22.31 0.17 13.61
C ALA A 214 -23.20 0.96 14.55
N ASN A 215 -22.64 1.99 15.16
CA ASN A 215 -23.38 2.87 16.06
C ASN A 215 -23.95 4.07 15.28
N PRO A 216 -25.27 4.16 15.07
CA PRO A 216 -25.91 5.22 14.29
C PRO A 216 -26.00 6.57 15.02
N THR A 217 -25.48 6.64 16.26
CA THR A 217 -25.48 7.88 17.05
C THR A 217 -24.11 8.54 17.14
N ILE A 218 -23.09 7.95 16.54
CA ILE A 218 -21.79 8.60 16.42
C ILE A 218 -21.96 9.84 15.55
N THR A 219 -21.37 10.94 15.99
CA THR A 219 -21.38 12.20 15.26
C THR A 219 -20.08 12.42 14.53
N ASP A 220 -20.15 13.02 13.36
CA ASP A 220 -19.01 13.56 12.66
C ASP A 220 -18.42 14.78 13.40
N LYS A 221 -17.34 15.38 12.91
CA LYS A 221 -16.73 16.56 13.53
C LYS A 221 -17.59 17.84 13.45
N HIS A 222 -18.66 17.81 12.68
CA HIS A 222 -19.64 18.90 12.57
C HIS A 222 -20.87 18.66 13.44
N GLY A 223 -20.89 17.56 14.21
CA GLY A 223 -22.00 17.19 15.08
C GLY A 223 -23.16 16.50 14.38
N GLY A 224 -23.00 16.16 13.08
CA GLY A 224 -24.01 15.43 12.31
C GLY A 224 -23.97 13.93 12.58
N THR A 225 -25.12 13.29 12.58
CA THR A 225 -25.27 11.82 12.65
C THR A 225 -25.59 11.24 11.26
N PRO A 226 -25.45 9.91 11.05
CA PRO A 226 -25.97 9.26 9.85
C PRO A 226 -27.45 9.55 9.57
N MET A 227 -28.27 9.70 10.62
CA MET A 227 -29.68 10.06 10.49
C MET A 227 -29.89 11.48 9.98
N ASP A 228 -29.09 12.45 10.47
CA ASP A 228 -29.14 13.84 10.01
C ASP A 228 -28.70 13.92 8.54
N MET A 229 -27.65 13.20 8.17
CA MET A 229 -27.20 13.10 6.80
C MET A 229 -28.27 12.51 5.88
N ALA A 230 -28.88 11.38 6.26
CA ALA A 230 -29.93 10.73 5.49
C ALA A 230 -31.12 11.67 5.28
N THR A 231 -31.52 12.43 6.33
CA THR A 231 -32.63 13.39 6.29
C THR A 231 -32.29 14.58 5.38
N LYS A 232 -31.09 15.17 5.56
CA LYS A 232 -30.63 16.32 4.78
C LYS A 232 -30.57 16.01 3.27
N PHE A 233 -30.16 14.79 2.91
CA PHE A 233 -30.06 14.39 1.50
C PHE A 233 -31.29 13.63 0.98
N GLY A 234 -32.40 13.61 1.70
CA GLY A 234 -33.68 13.02 1.28
C GLY A 234 -33.61 11.50 1.07
N LYS A 235 -32.73 10.78 1.80
CA LYS A 235 -32.58 9.33 1.70
C LYS A 235 -33.60 8.58 2.50
N GLY A 236 -34.89 8.65 2.11
CA GLY A 236 -36.04 8.17 2.90
C GLY A 236 -35.95 6.70 3.32
N GLU A 237 -35.43 5.80 2.46
CA GLU A 237 -35.22 4.40 2.81
C GLU A 237 -34.19 4.25 3.93
N ILE A 238 -33.06 4.97 3.85
CA ILE A 238 -32.03 4.94 4.88
C ILE A 238 -32.52 5.50 6.19
N VAL A 239 -33.29 6.61 6.14
CA VAL A 239 -33.97 7.19 7.34
C VAL A 239 -34.83 6.14 8.01
N LYS A 240 -35.62 5.38 7.24
CA LYS A 240 -36.47 4.31 7.80
C LYS A 240 -35.60 3.21 8.45
N ILE A 241 -34.59 2.73 7.77
CA ILE A 241 -33.67 1.67 8.29
C ILE A 241 -33.01 2.11 9.60
N LEU A 242 -32.43 3.31 9.63
CA LEU A 242 -31.78 3.85 10.83
C LEU A 242 -32.74 4.02 11.98
N ARG A 243 -33.93 4.60 11.73
CA ARG A 243 -35.00 4.80 12.74
C ARG A 243 -35.47 3.47 13.33
N ASP A 244 -35.74 2.48 12.48
CA ASP A 244 -36.22 1.18 12.91
C ASP A 244 -35.15 0.46 13.75
N HIS A 245 -33.87 0.56 13.34
CA HIS A 245 -32.76 -0.01 14.08
C HIS A 245 -32.56 0.66 15.44
N ILE A 246 -32.58 2.00 15.51
CA ILE A 246 -32.45 2.75 16.77
C ILE A 246 -33.61 2.42 17.71
N LYS A 247 -34.85 2.35 17.18
CA LYS A 247 -36.04 1.99 17.98
C LYS A 247 -35.93 0.58 18.58
N ALA A 248 -35.49 -0.39 17.77
CA ALA A 248 -35.32 -1.78 18.21
C ALA A 248 -34.19 -1.96 19.24
N ASN A 249 -33.19 -1.07 19.24
CA ASN A 249 -32.02 -1.16 20.11
C ASN A 249 -31.89 0.05 21.06
N ARG A 250 -33.01 0.62 21.48
CA ARG A 250 -33.05 1.86 22.25
C ARG A 250 -32.19 1.83 23.51
N SER A 251 -32.21 0.74 24.26
CA SER A 251 -31.41 0.57 25.49
C SER A 251 -29.92 0.52 25.27
N LYS A 252 -29.48 0.33 24.03
CA LYS A 252 -28.06 0.31 23.67
C LYS A 252 -27.51 1.72 23.37
N TYR A 253 -28.39 2.64 22.95
CA TYR A 253 -28.03 3.98 22.48
C TYR A 253 -28.48 5.12 23.39
N TYR A 254 -29.35 4.84 24.33
CA TYR A 254 -29.92 5.76 25.31
C TYR A 254 -30.07 5.04 26.68
#